data_23e26be00433a8fde1c24b49f6bf66a9
#
_entry.id   23e26be00433a8fde1c24b49f6bf66a9
#
_cell.length_a   1.000
_cell.length_b   1.000
_cell.length_c   1.000
_cell.angle_alpha   90.00
_cell.angle_beta   90.00
_cell.angle_gamma   90.00
#
_symmetry.space_group_name_H-M   'P 1'
#
loop_
_entity.id
_entity.type
_entity.pdbx_description
1 polymer ?
#
loop_
_entity_poly.entity_id
_entity_poly.type
_entity_poly.pdbx_seq_one_letter_code
_entity_poly.pdbx_strand_id
1 'polypeptide(L)'
;MKFGELSSQELNVGDIVEWSNWNDADDDWDVKYGIITDVTNEIKAGRLVSVSRVIPLNGPQLEMEFFTLSLKVVSHSKRQELENEAQS
;
A
#
# COMPACT_ATOMS: atom_id res chain seq x y z
N MET A 1 -13.17 -16.48 9.40
CA MET A 1 -11.75 -16.56 9.64
C MET A 1 -11.09 -15.20 9.55
N LYS A 2 -10.56 -14.76 10.64
CA LYS A 2 -10.06 -13.40 10.69
C LYS A 2 -8.85 -13.17 9.84
N PHE A 3 -8.02 -14.18 9.77
CA PHE A 3 -6.84 -14.05 8.96
C PHE A 3 -7.15 -13.75 7.53
N GLY A 4 -8.13 -14.46 6.98
CA GLY A 4 -8.50 -14.23 5.60
C GLY A 4 -8.95 -12.82 5.38
N GLU A 5 -9.71 -12.31 6.32
CA GLU A 5 -10.21 -10.96 6.20
C GLU A 5 -9.10 -9.93 6.25
N LEU A 6 -8.17 -10.12 7.16
CA LEU A 6 -7.07 -9.17 7.29
C LEU A 6 -6.17 -9.21 6.07
N SER A 7 -5.86 -10.42 5.63
CA SER A 7 -4.94 -10.53 4.51
C SER A 7 -5.62 -10.20 3.20
N SER A 8 -6.94 -10.20 3.16
CA SER A 8 -7.65 -9.88 1.94
C SER A 8 -7.97 -8.42 1.82
N GLN A 9 -7.46 -7.61 2.73
CA GLN A 9 -7.58 -6.19 2.58
C GLN A 9 -7.00 -5.81 1.24
N GLU A 10 -7.86 -5.39 0.33
CA GLU A 10 -7.42 -5.16 -1.03
C GLU A 10 -6.87 -3.77 -1.17
N LEU A 11 -5.71 -3.70 -1.81
CA LEU A 11 -5.13 -2.42 -2.19
C LEU A 11 -5.35 -2.26 -3.67
N ASN A 12 -5.78 -1.09 -4.07
CA ASN A 12 -6.07 -0.79 -5.46
C ASN A 12 -5.24 0.38 -5.93
N VAL A 13 -5.03 0.43 -7.23
CA VAL A 13 -4.33 1.58 -7.82
C VAL A 13 -5.09 2.84 -7.44
N GLY A 14 -4.35 3.84 -6.95
CA GLY A 14 -4.92 5.10 -6.51
C GLY A 14 -5.11 5.20 -5.00
N ASP A 15 -4.99 4.10 -4.29
CA ASP A 15 -5.11 4.14 -2.82
C ASP A 15 -3.88 4.80 -2.22
N ILE A 16 -4.10 5.49 -1.10
CA ILE A 16 -3.02 6.07 -0.33
C ILE A 16 -2.63 5.09 0.77
N VAL A 17 -1.35 4.81 0.88
CA VAL A 17 -0.85 3.85 1.86
C VAL A 17 0.25 4.47 2.68
N GLU A 18 0.52 3.80 3.78
CA GLU A 18 1.47 4.26 4.78
C GLU A 18 2.46 3.13 5.06
N TRP A 19 3.72 3.48 5.27
CA TRP A 19 4.72 2.53 5.73
C TRP A 19 5.72 3.27 6.61
N SER A 20 6.53 2.50 7.35
CA SER A 20 7.51 3.09 8.26
C SER A 20 8.91 2.67 7.86
N ASN A 21 9.82 3.60 7.92
CA ASN A 21 11.24 3.35 7.72
C ASN A 21 12.00 3.75 8.95
N TRP A 22 13.03 3.00 9.27
CA TRP A 22 13.91 3.37 10.38
C TRP A 22 14.84 4.48 9.92
N ASN A 23 14.94 5.52 10.72
CA ASN A 23 15.81 6.65 10.43
C ASN A 23 16.97 6.65 11.43
N ASP A 24 18.16 6.29 10.97
CA ASP A 24 19.32 6.19 11.83
C ASP A 24 19.73 7.54 12.40
N ALA A 25 19.56 8.59 11.62
CA ALA A 25 19.99 9.92 12.05
C ALA A 25 19.19 10.39 13.26
N ASP A 26 17.90 10.12 13.27
CA ASP A 26 17.03 10.52 14.36
C ASP A 26 16.80 9.41 15.37
N ASP A 27 17.29 8.22 15.08
CA ASP A 27 17.13 7.05 15.95
C ASP A 27 15.64 6.81 16.23
N ASP A 28 14.84 6.88 15.19
CA ASP A 28 13.40 6.79 15.32
C ASP A 28 12.80 6.33 14.00
N TRP A 29 11.52 6.02 14.01
CA TRP A 29 10.79 5.62 12.81
C TRP A 29 10.27 6.83 12.09
N ASP A 30 10.42 6.82 10.76
CA ASP A 30 9.78 7.80 9.90
C ASP A 30 8.58 7.16 9.26
N VAL A 31 7.45 7.82 9.31
CA VAL A 31 6.24 7.37 8.64
C VAL A 31 6.17 8.04 7.29
N LYS A 32 5.96 7.24 6.25
CA LYS A 32 5.89 7.72 4.88
C LYS A 32 4.55 7.37 4.27
N TYR A 33 4.16 8.14 3.28
CA TYR A 33 2.89 7.94 2.58
C TYR A 33 3.14 7.94 1.09
N GLY A 34 2.32 7.19 0.37
CA GLY A 34 2.43 7.16 -1.07
C GLY A 34 1.14 6.70 -1.72
N ILE A 35 1.11 6.77 -3.04
CA ILE A 35 -0.05 6.35 -3.80
C ILE A 35 0.31 5.11 -4.59
N ILE A 36 -0.58 4.14 -4.60
CA ILE A 36 -0.36 2.87 -5.30
C ILE A 36 -0.51 3.07 -6.79
N THR A 37 0.51 2.65 -7.53
CA THR A 37 0.48 2.74 -8.99
C THR A 37 0.25 1.40 -9.65
N ASP A 38 0.52 0.30 -8.95
CA ASP A 38 0.32 -1.03 -9.52
C ASP A 38 0.30 -2.06 -8.40
N VAL A 39 -0.45 -3.14 -8.60
CA VAL A 39 -0.48 -4.26 -7.67
C VAL A 39 -0.41 -5.53 -8.51
N THR A 40 0.59 -6.36 -8.26
CA THR A 40 0.79 -7.58 -9.02
C THR A 40 1.03 -8.75 -8.09
N ASN A 41 0.86 -9.96 -8.61
CA ASN A 41 1.21 -11.18 -7.91
C ASN A 41 2.48 -11.71 -8.53
N GLU A 42 3.48 -11.98 -7.71
CA GLU A 42 4.79 -12.41 -8.19
C GLU A 42 5.28 -13.59 -7.39
N ILE A 43 6.19 -14.35 -7.98
CA ILE A 43 6.80 -15.48 -7.29
C ILE A 43 8.11 -14.98 -6.67
N LYS A 44 8.18 -15.06 -5.34
CA LYS A 44 9.37 -14.67 -4.60
C LYS A 44 9.75 -15.83 -3.71
N ALA A 45 10.98 -16.31 -3.83
CA ALA A 45 11.48 -17.41 -3.02
C ALA A 45 10.53 -18.61 -3.08
N GLY A 46 9.99 -18.88 -4.25
CA GLY A 46 9.11 -20.04 -4.45
C GLY A 46 7.70 -19.86 -3.95
N ARG A 47 7.33 -18.64 -3.56
CA ARG A 47 5.97 -18.38 -3.03
C ARG A 47 5.30 -17.30 -3.86
N LEU A 48 4.00 -17.42 -3.98
CA LEU A 48 3.20 -16.41 -4.66
C LEU A 48 2.86 -15.31 -3.65
N VAL A 49 3.29 -14.09 -3.93
CA VAL A 49 3.06 -12.97 -3.03
C VAL A 49 2.52 -11.80 -3.81
N SER A 50 1.78 -10.94 -3.11
CA SER A 50 1.28 -9.71 -3.70
C SER A 50 2.30 -8.60 -3.48
N VAL A 51 2.61 -7.89 -4.56
CA VAL A 51 3.61 -6.81 -4.55
C VAL A 51 2.93 -5.55 -5.05
N SER A 52 3.14 -4.46 -4.32
CA SER A 52 2.54 -3.17 -4.69
C SER A 52 3.64 -2.19 -5.04
N ARG A 53 3.40 -1.40 -6.09
CA ARG A 53 4.29 -0.32 -6.46
C ARG A 53 3.67 0.98 -6.04
N VAL A 54 4.50 1.84 -5.46
CA VAL A 54 4.03 3.04 -4.78
C VAL A 54 4.94 4.21 -5.15
N ILE A 55 4.34 5.37 -5.40
CA ILE A 55 5.10 6.60 -5.56
C ILE A 55 4.89 7.43 -4.29
N PRO A 56 5.99 7.78 -3.59
CA PRO A 56 5.86 8.57 -2.36
C PRO A 56 5.23 9.93 -2.63
N LEU A 57 4.43 10.39 -1.69
CA LEU A 57 3.81 11.71 -1.81
C LEU A 57 4.80 12.83 -1.59
N ASN A 58 5.84 12.58 -0.79
CA ASN A 58 6.86 13.57 -0.52
C ASN A 58 8.20 13.06 -0.97
N GLY A 59 9.04 13.94 -1.47
CA GLY A 59 10.38 13.58 -1.88
C GLY A 59 10.43 13.17 -3.34
N PRO A 60 11.46 12.42 -3.73
CA PRO A 60 11.61 12.02 -5.12
C PRO A 60 10.44 11.20 -5.60
N GLN A 61 10.03 11.45 -6.83
CA GLN A 61 8.91 10.73 -7.45
C GLN A 61 9.42 9.44 -8.08
N LEU A 62 10.02 8.60 -7.27
CA LEU A 62 10.55 7.32 -7.72
C LEU A 62 9.65 6.21 -7.23
N GLU A 63 9.27 5.34 -8.15
CA GLU A 63 8.41 4.22 -7.80
C GLU A 63 9.16 3.25 -6.92
N MET A 64 8.51 2.85 -5.84
CA MET A 64 9.07 1.90 -4.89
C MET A 64 8.22 0.65 -4.88
N GLU A 65 8.83 -0.47 -4.50
CA GLU A 65 8.15 -1.74 -4.49
C GLU A 65 8.10 -2.27 -3.07
N PHE A 66 6.94 -2.74 -2.65
CA PHE A 66 6.72 -3.30 -1.32
C PHE A 66 5.90 -4.56 -1.41
N PHE A 67 6.07 -5.45 -0.45
CA PHE A 67 5.06 -6.50 -0.27
C PHE A 67 3.78 -5.81 0.16
N THR A 68 2.67 -6.18 -0.46
CA THR A 68 1.40 -5.54 -0.18
C THR A 68 1.05 -5.59 1.30
N LEU A 69 1.39 -6.69 1.97
CA LEU A 69 1.07 -6.86 3.38
C LEU A 69 1.84 -5.90 4.28
N SER A 70 2.90 -5.29 3.79
CA SER A 70 3.68 -4.36 4.60
C SER A 70 3.13 -2.95 4.55
N LEU A 71 2.09 -2.71 3.77
CA LEU A 71 1.50 -1.39 3.62
C LEU A 71 0.17 -1.33 4.36
N LYS A 72 -0.13 -0.14 4.86
CA LYS A 72 -1.39 0.10 5.55
C LYS A 72 -2.19 1.11 4.75
N VAL A 73 -3.44 0.78 4.46
CA VAL A 73 -4.31 1.69 3.72
C VAL A 73 -4.72 2.85 4.61
N VAL A 74 -4.53 4.05 4.10
CA VAL A 74 -4.94 5.27 4.79
C VAL A 74 -6.20 5.81 4.15
N SER A 75 -6.30 5.73 2.82
CA SER A 75 -7.43 6.26 2.10
C SER A 75 -7.61 5.47 0.82
N HIS A 76 -8.83 5.06 0.55
CA HIS A 76 -9.16 4.37 -0.69
C HIS A 76 -9.29 5.37 -1.83
N SER A 77 -9.17 4.85 -3.04
CA SER A 77 -9.26 5.71 -4.20
C SER A 77 -10.63 6.35 -4.27
N LYS A 78 -10.68 7.52 -4.90
CA LYS A 78 -11.91 8.27 -5.01
C LYS A 78 -13.00 7.51 -5.74
N ARG A 79 -12.58 6.70 -6.71
CA ARG A 79 -13.54 5.92 -7.47
C ARG A 79 -14.37 5.03 -6.57
N GLN A 80 -13.73 4.40 -5.59
CA GLN A 80 -14.42 3.52 -4.69
C GLN A 80 -15.37 4.29 -3.80
N GLU A 81 -15.00 5.48 -3.40
CA GLU A 81 -15.89 6.32 -2.61
C GLU A 81 -17.15 6.68 -3.37
N LEU A 82 -17.00 6.99 -4.64
CA LEU A 82 -18.15 7.32 -5.46
C LEU A 82 -19.10 6.14 -5.60
N GLU A 83 -18.56 4.96 -5.73
CA GLU A 83 -19.38 3.76 -5.81
C GLU A 83 -20.14 3.55 -4.53
N ASN A 84 -19.51 3.76 -3.41
CA ASN A 84 -20.17 3.62 -2.13
C ASN A 84 -21.32 4.60 -1.98
N GLU A 85 -21.10 5.81 -2.41
CA GLU A 85 -22.15 6.82 -2.35
C GLU A 85 -23.32 6.47 -3.24
N ALA A 86 -23.04 5.94 -4.40
CA ALA A 86 -24.10 5.58 -5.32
C ALA A 86 -24.97 4.46 -4.76
N GLN A 87 -24.42 3.64 -3.90
CA GLN A 87 -25.15 2.54 -3.32
C GLN A 87 -25.96 2.95 -2.11
N SER A 88 -25.62 4.03 -1.51
CA SER A 88 -26.34 4.50 -0.33
C SER A 88 -27.52 5.42 -0.70
#